data_3ed0fdb65b36c7df73ff05ef6d52cec6
#
_entry.id   3ed0fdb65b36c7df73ff05ef6d52cec6
#
_cell.length_a   1.000
_cell.length_b   1.000
_cell.length_c   1.000
_cell.angle_alpha   90.00
_cell.angle_beta   90.00
_cell.angle_gamma   90.00
#
_symmetry.space_group_name_H-M   'P 1'
#
loop_
_entity.id
_entity.type
_entity.pdbx_description
1 polymer ?
#
loop_
_entity_poly.entity_id
_entity_poly.type
_entity_poly.pdbx_seq_one_letter_code
_entity_poly.pdbx_strand_id
1 'polypeptide(L)'
;TGTMPFLGFENFINELSSFTTLDRSKKISLEKDPNKIIDLHRSLKYKLISTKGSPMTDGFKVPHLADGMGAFNVNGDVVLVRNHELIPRDGMLNGAFDDPSSQIKDLGSRHYDPIAIGGTTTIVLDRKTKRVKKEFLSLSGTRNNCAGGITPWNTWLSCEEDIDKKNSWRKSHGYVFEVDPAKPDLSTPVPLKALGRFMHEAVAFDKYGNAY
;
A
#
# COMPACT_ATOMS: atom_id res chain seq x y z
N THR A 1 -1.46 8.05 -25.90
CA THR A 1 -1.86 7.21 -24.77
C THR A 1 -1.33 5.79 -25.02
N GLY A 2 -0.03 5.60 -24.81
CA GLY A 2 0.61 4.31 -24.93
C GLY A 2 0.96 3.80 -23.55
N THR A 3 0.24 2.77 -23.09
CA THR A 3 0.68 1.90 -22.02
C THR A 3 1.99 1.26 -22.49
N MET A 4 3.12 1.59 -21.86
CA MET A 4 4.33 0.80 -22.06
C MET A 4 4.13 -0.54 -21.36
N PRO A 5 4.14 -1.66 -22.10
CA PRO A 5 4.08 -2.96 -21.46
C PRO A 5 5.33 -3.15 -20.61
N PHE A 6 5.17 -3.85 -19.51
CA PHE A 6 6.26 -4.37 -18.68
C PHE A 6 6.97 -5.45 -19.50
N LEU A 7 7.88 -5.08 -20.39
CA LEU A 7 8.59 -6.02 -21.29
C LEU A 7 9.19 -7.23 -20.57
N GLY A 8 9.59 -7.07 -19.31
CA GLY A 8 10.05 -8.19 -18.49
C GLY A 8 8.93 -9.13 -18.05
N PHE A 9 7.72 -8.62 -17.85
CA PHE A 9 6.57 -9.42 -17.46
C PHE A 9 5.94 -10.14 -18.65
N GLU A 10 5.89 -9.49 -19.82
CA GLU A 10 5.47 -10.16 -21.07
C GLU A 10 6.41 -11.30 -21.45
N ASN A 11 7.71 -11.12 -21.36
CA ASN A 11 8.66 -12.22 -21.59
C ASN A 11 8.47 -13.36 -20.58
N PHE A 12 8.21 -13.03 -19.31
CA PHE A 12 7.89 -14.01 -18.27
C PHE A 12 6.58 -14.75 -18.57
N ILE A 13 5.51 -14.03 -18.97
CA ILE A 13 4.23 -14.65 -19.36
C ILE A 13 4.37 -15.47 -20.64
N ASN A 14 5.13 -15.01 -21.62
CA ASN A 14 5.40 -15.76 -22.84
C ASN A 14 6.24 -17.01 -22.57
N GLU A 15 7.23 -16.93 -21.70
CA GLU A 15 7.91 -18.11 -21.17
C GLU A 15 6.93 -19.04 -20.44
N LEU A 16 6.09 -18.53 -19.53
CA LEU A 16 5.04 -19.31 -18.88
C LEU A 16 4.06 -19.92 -19.89
N SER A 17 3.64 -19.20 -20.92
CA SER A 17 2.72 -19.72 -21.94
C SER A 17 3.35 -20.77 -22.86
N SER A 18 4.64 -20.68 -23.13
CA SER A 18 5.41 -21.76 -23.76
C SER A 18 5.52 -23.00 -22.86
N PHE A 19 5.26 -22.85 -21.57
CA PHE A 19 5.15 -23.91 -20.58
C PHE A 19 3.77 -24.61 -20.53
N THR A 20 2.74 -24.16 -21.28
CA THR A 20 1.43 -24.86 -21.32
C THR A 20 1.44 -26.18 -22.08
N THR A 21 2.49 -26.51 -22.82
CA THR A 21 2.76 -27.86 -23.33
C THR A 21 3.75 -28.63 -22.45
N LEU A 22 3.93 -28.17 -21.19
CA LEU A 22 4.95 -28.71 -20.32
C LEU A 22 4.65 -30.10 -19.79
N ASP A 23 5.64 -30.89 -20.01
CA ASP A 23 6.04 -31.95 -19.09
C ASP A 23 6.09 -31.42 -17.65
N ARG A 24 5.07 -31.72 -16.86
CA ARG A 24 4.96 -31.31 -15.43
C ARG A 24 6.12 -31.85 -14.57
N SER A 25 7.04 -32.62 -15.17
CA SER A 25 8.25 -33.12 -14.51
C SER A 25 9.40 -32.12 -14.43
N LYS A 26 9.40 -31.06 -15.23
CA LYS A 26 10.45 -30.03 -15.14
C LYS A 26 10.18 -29.06 -13.99
N LYS A 27 10.81 -29.30 -12.85
CA LYS A 27 10.84 -28.34 -11.75
C LYS A 27 11.46 -27.01 -12.20
N ILE A 28 10.74 -25.90 -12.01
CA ILE A 28 11.31 -24.56 -12.14
C ILE A 28 12.44 -24.46 -11.12
N SER A 29 13.67 -24.24 -11.61
CA SER A 29 14.82 -24.07 -10.74
C SER A 29 14.83 -22.62 -10.22
N LEU A 30 14.73 -22.46 -8.91
CA LEU A 30 14.95 -21.18 -8.24
C LEU A 30 16.40 -21.08 -7.81
N GLU A 31 17.01 -19.92 -8.03
CA GLU A 31 18.33 -19.59 -7.51
C GLU A 31 18.18 -19.10 -6.06
N LYS A 32 19.06 -19.61 -5.19
CA LYS A 32 19.07 -19.24 -3.79
C LYS A 32 19.50 -17.78 -3.63
N ASP A 33 18.69 -17.01 -2.91
CA ASP A 33 19.03 -15.63 -2.59
C ASP A 33 20.08 -15.58 -1.47
N PRO A 34 21.25 -14.97 -1.71
CA PRO A 34 22.27 -14.80 -0.68
C PRO A 34 21.77 -13.94 0.52
N ASN A 35 20.82 -13.05 0.29
CA ASN A 35 20.21 -12.22 1.33
C ASN A 35 19.06 -12.92 2.06
N LYS A 36 18.66 -14.12 1.64
CA LYS A 36 17.57 -14.92 2.22
C LYS A 36 16.21 -14.20 2.28
N ILE A 37 15.95 -13.33 1.30
CA ILE A 37 14.68 -12.59 1.18
C ILE A 37 13.71 -13.37 0.30
N ILE A 38 14.12 -13.73 -0.93
CA ILE A 38 13.28 -14.46 -1.88
C ILE A 38 14.13 -15.20 -2.91
N ASP A 39 13.92 -16.51 -3.03
CA ASP A 39 14.51 -17.29 -4.12
C ASP A 39 13.76 -17.01 -5.42
N LEU A 40 14.46 -16.68 -6.49
CA LEU A 40 13.87 -16.30 -7.76
C LEU A 40 14.38 -17.17 -8.91
N HIS A 41 13.56 -17.30 -9.95
CA HIS A 41 14.06 -17.82 -11.23
C HIS A 41 15.12 -16.86 -11.79
N ARG A 42 16.15 -17.41 -12.46
CA ARG A 42 17.31 -16.66 -13.01
C ARG A 42 16.96 -15.48 -13.91
N SER A 43 15.77 -15.47 -14.53
CA SER A 43 15.31 -14.36 -15.37
C SER A 43 14.73 -13.18 -14.56
N LEU A 44 14.51 -13.36 -13.26
CA LEU A 44 13.93 -12.34 -12.39
C LEU A 44 15.01 -11.74 -11.49
N LYS A 45 14.81 -10.49 -11.15
CA LYS A 45 15.64 -9.74 -10.17
C LYS A 45 14.72 -8.94 -9.27
N TYR A 46 15.11 -8.77 -8.03
CA TYR A 46 14.41 -7.88 -7.12
C TYR A 46 15.32 -6.73 -6.66
N LYS A 47 14.69 -5.71 -6.16
CA LYS A 47 15.33 -4.60 -5.46
C LYS A 47 14.51 -4.26 -4.24
N LEU A 48 15.12 -4.30 -3.07
CA LEU A 48 14.49 -3.84 -1.84
C LEU A 48 14.45 -2.31 -1.83
N ILE A 49 13.26 -1.73 -1.75
CA ILE A 49 13.03 -0.27 -1.81
C ILE A 49 12.51 0.31 -0.51
N SER A 50 11.93 -0.52 0.36
CA SER A 50 11.34 -0.11 1.63
C SER A 50 11.36 -1.29 2.59
N THR A 51 11.66 -1.03 3.86
CA THR A 51 11.73 -2.06 4.91
C THR A 51 11.02 -1.56 6.16
N LYS A 52 10.18 -2.41 6.77
CA LYS A 52 9.51 -2.10 8.03
C LYS A 52 10.51 -1.58 9.09
N GLY A 53 10.12 -0.54 9.82
CA GLY A 53 10.91 0.06 10.88
C GLY A 53 12.02 1.01 10.41
N SER A 54 12.32 1.08 9.09
CA SER A 54 13.26 2.06 8.56
C SER A 54 12.70 3.48 8.65
N PRO A 55 13.55 4.49 8.88
CA PRO A 55 13.11 5.88 8.88
C PRO A 55 12.68 6.31 7.47
N MET A 56 11.56 7.02 7.41
CA MET A 56 11.06 7.69 6.20
C MET A 56 11.53 9.15 6.13
N THR A 57 11.30 9.79 4.98
CA THR A 57 11.76 11.17 4.73
C THR A 57 11.00 12.23 5.54
N ASP A 58 9.86 11.89 6.11
CA ASP A 58 9.03 12.74 6.98
C ASP A 58 9.33 12.58 8.49
N GLY A 59 10.30 11.73 8.84
CA GLY A 59 10.68 11.46 10.22
C GLY A 59 9.90 10.35 10.91
N PHE A 60 8.89 9.78 10.26
CA PHE A 60 8.18 8.59 10.73
C PHE A 60 8.92 7.31 10.30
N LYS A 61 8.45 6.16 10.77
CA LYS A 61 8.98 4.84 10.37
C LYS A 61 8.04 4.17 9.40
N VAL A 62 8.61 3.34 8.52
CA VAL A 62 7.83 2.44 7.68
C VAL A 62 7.03 1.49 8.56
N PRO A 63 5.69 1.52 8.52
CA PRO A 63 4.87 0.64 9.33
C PRO A 63 5.02 -0.83 8.92
N HIS A 64 4.58 -1.72 9.79
CA HIS A 64 4.49 -3.15 9.52
C HIS A 64 3.32 -3.49 8.61
N LEU A 65 3.17 -4.78 8.28
CA LEU A 65 2.03 -5.37 7.58
C LEU A 65 1.64 -4.58 6.33
N ALA A 66 2.59 -4.44 5.40
CA ALA A 66 2.31 -3.91 4.07
C ALA A 66 1.30 -4.82 3.36
N ASP A 67 0.27 -4.23 2.77
CA ASP A 67 -0.79 -4.91 2.08
C ASP A 67 -1.07 -4.27 0.70
N GLY A 68 -2.33 -4.08 0.30
CA GLY A 68 -2.71 -3.56 -1.01
C GLY A 68 -1.99 -2.29 -1.41
N MET A 69 -1.63 -2.20 -2.69
CA MET A 69 -0.81 -1.10 -3.21
C MET A 69 -1.24 -0.70 -4.62
N GLY A 70 -1.35 0.61 -4.85
CA GLY A 70 -1.51 1.20 -6.17
C GLY A 70 -0.22 1.81 -6.70
N ALA A 71 -0.02 1.75 -8.03
CA ALA A 71 1.12 2.36 -8.71
C ALA A 71 0.66 3.43 -9.71
N PHE A 72 1.25 4.61 -9.63
CA PHE A 72 0.84 5.80 -10.36
C PHE A 72 2.02 6.44 -11.09
N ASN A 73 1.73 7.14 -12.19
CA ASN A 73 2.69 8.00 -12.85
C ASN A 73 2.38 9.45 -12.47
N VAL A 74 3.24 10.05 -11.67
CA VAL A 74 3.09 11.46 -11.24
C VAL A 74 4.33 12.23 -11.65
N ASN A 75 4.17 13.22 -12.52
CA ASN A 75 5.28 14.07 -13.01
C ASN A 75 6.50 13.30 -13.52
N GLY A 76 6.28 12.12 -14.12
CA GLY A 76 7.33 11.27 -14.67
C GLY A 76 8.00 10.33 -13.65
N ASP A 77 7.66 10.41 -12.39
CA ASP A 77 8.07 9.46 -11.36
C ASP A 77 7.06 8.30 -11.22
N VAL A 78 7.50 7.20 -10.66
CA VAL A 78 6.61 6.11 -10.22
C VAL A 78 6.29 6.36 -8.75
N VAL A 79 5.01 6.54 -8.45
CA VAL A 79 4.52 6.74 -7.09
C VAL A 79 3.72 5.50 -6.67
N LEU A 80 4.09 4.93 -5.54
CA LEU A 80 3.40 3.79 -4.94
C LEU A 80 2.66 4.27 -3.70
N VAL A 81 1.35 4.04 -3.63
CA VAL A 81 0.56 4.22 -2.40
C VAL A 81 0.28 2.84 -1.84
N ARG A 82 0.72 2.58 -0.62
CA ARG A 82 0.71 1.27 0.01
C ARG A 82 -0.02 1.29 1.33
N ASN A 83 -0.97 0.39 1.49
CA ASN A 83 -1.69 0.15 2.74
C ASN A 83 -0.82 -0.53 3.80
N HIS A 84 -1.21 -0.34 5.05
CA HIS A 84 -0.68 -1.06 6.19
C HIS A 84 -1.84 -1.61 7.02
N GLU A 85 -2.01 -2.92 6.99
CA GLU A 85 -3.10 -3.64 7.64
C GLU A 85 -2.87 -3.78 9.15
N LEU A 86 -2.91 -2.65 9.85
CA LEU A 86 -2.59 -2.58 11.27
C LEU A 86 -3.83 -2.54 12.14
N ILE A 87 -3.88 -3.49 13.09
CA ILE A 87 -4.81 -3.47 14.21
C ILE A 87 -3.97 -3.33 15.48
N PRO A 88 -4.26 -2.39 16.38
CA PRO A 88 -3.63 -2.35 17.69
C PRO A 88 -3.92 -3.63 18.45
N ARG A 89 -2.87 -4.38 18.76
CA ARG A 89 -2.92 -5.56 19.63
C ARG A 89 -1.92 -5.33 20.75
N ASP A 90 -2.22 -5.84 21.93
CA ASP A 90 -1.40 -5.69 23.14
C ASP A 90 0.09 -5.94 22.84
N GLY A 91 0.90 -4.90 23.05
CA GLY A 91 2.36 -4.94 22.95
C GLY A 91 2.94 -4.98 21.54
N MET A 92 2.16 -4.81 20.49
CA MET A 92 2.71 -5.16 19.16
C MET A 92 3.01 -4.02 18.27
N LEU A 93 2.41 -3.05 17.91
CA LEU A 93 2.82 -2.21 16.78
C LEU A 93 2.45 -0.74 17.02
N ASN A 94 3.43 0.13 16.91
CA ASN A 94 3.22 1.57 16.98
C ASN A 94 2.89 2.20 15.61
N GLY A 95 2.58 1.39 14.59
CA GLY A 95 2.39 1.88 13.23
C GLY A 95 3.62 2.59 12.70
N ALA A 96 3.47 3.83 12.29
CA ALA A 96 4.55 4.69 11.80
C ALA A 96 5.30 5.43 12.94
N PHE A 97 4.91 5.25 14.21
CA PHE A 97 5.31 6.09 15.31
C PHE A 97 6.36 5.44 16.22
N ASP A 98 7.31 6.24 16.72
CA ASP A 98 8.21 5.86 17.82
C ASP A 98 7.51 6.07 19.18
N ASP A 99 6.86 7.21 19.33
CA ASP A 99 6.01 7.55 20.47
C ASP A 99 4.63 7.98 19.95
N PRO A 100 3.67 7.04 19.86
CA PRO A 100 2.34 7.34 19.35
C PRO A 100 1.62 8.43 20.17
N SER A 101 1.85 8.50 21.47
CA SER A 101 1.13 9.41 22.36
C SER A 101 1.40 10.90 22.06
N SER A 102 2.64 11.24 21.73
CA SER A 102 3.01 12.61 21.36
C SER A 102 2.87 12.86 19.86
N GLN A 103 3.40 11.99 19.02
CA GLN A 103 3.40 12.16 17.56
C GLN A 103 1.99 12.21 16.95
N ILE A 104 1.06 11.38 17.43
CA ILE A 104 -0.34 11.42 16.98
C ILE A 104 -0.99 12.75 17.37
N LYS A 105 -0.75 13.25 18.57
CA LYS A 105 -1.27 14.54 19.02
C LYS A 105 -0.80 15.69 18.13
N ASP A 106 0.45 15.66 17.69
CA ASP A 106 1.03 16.68 16.82
C ASP A 106 0.46 16.63 15.39
N LEU A 107 -0.06 15.49 14.96
CA LEU A 107 -0.75 15.37 13.66
C LEU A 107 -2.10 16.10 13.63
N GLY A 108 -2.78 16.23 14.77
CA GLY A 108 -4.07 16.89 14.90
C GLY A 108 -5.13 16.29 13.96
N SER A 109 -5.77 17.13 13.14
CA SER A 109 -6.82 16.69 12.20
C SER A 109 -6.32 15.80 11.05
N ARG A 110 -5.02 15.67 10.86
CA ARG A 110 -4.41 14.77 9.86
C ARG A 110 -4.30 13.32 10.34
N HIS A 111 -4.80 13.02 11.53
CA HIS A 111 -4.93 11.68 12.08
C HIS A 111 -6.41 11.39 12.37
N TYR A 112 -6.94 10.28 11.83
CA TYR A 112 -8.38 10.03 11.89
C TYR A 112 -8.84 9.68 13.31
N ASP A 113 -8.46 8.55 13.85
CA ASP A 113 -8.82 8.13 15.20
C ASP A 113 -7.58 8.18 16.12
N PRO A 114 -7.63 8.90 17.26
CA PRO A 114 -6.46 9.11 18.13
C PRO A 114 -5.76 7.83 18.64
N ILE A 115 -6.43 6.70 18.57
CA ILE A 115 -5.89 5.42 19.06
C ILE A 115 -5.64 4.40 17.94
N ALA A 116 -5.99 4.71 16.71
CA ALA A 116 -5.73 3.83 15.57
C ALA A 116 -4.36 4.15 14.95
N ILE A 117 -3.68 3.12 14.46
CA ILE A 117 -2.29 3.22 13.97
C ILE A 117 -2.13 2.78 12.52
N GLY A 118 -3.23 2.42 11.86
CA GLY A 118 -3.25 2.08 10.44
C GLY A 118 -3.17 3.31 9.54
N GLY A 119 -3.06 3.05 8.25
CA GLY A 119 -2.97 4.09 7.23
C GLY A 119 -2.24 3.62 5.99
N THR A 120 -1.70 4.59 5.25
CA THR A 120 -0.92 4.33 4.04
C THR A 120 0.42 5.04 4.07
N THR A 121 1.40 4.49 3.36
CA THR A 121 2.64 5.19 3.01
C THR A 121 2.72 5.41 1.51
N THR A 122 3.33 6.53 1.11
CA THR A 122 3.61 6.84 -0.29
C THR A 122 5.11 6.80 -0.54
N ILE A 123 5.51 6.06 -1.58
CA ILE A 123 6.90 5.91 -2.02
C ILE A 123 7.05 6.52 -3.40
N VAL A 124 7.90 7.51 -3.53
CA VAL A 124 8.22 8.16 -4.81
C VAL A 124 9.53 7.61 -5.34
N LEU A 125 9.49 6.98 -6.50
CA LEU A 125 10.63 6.37 -7.17
C LEU A 125 11.01 7.14 -8.42
N ASP A 126 12.28 7.42 -8.57
CA ASP A 126 12.80 7.83 -9.87
C ASP A 126 12.54 6.74 -10.92
N ARG A 127 11.86 7.11 -12.00
CA ARG A 127 11.42 6.14 -13.01
C ARG A 127 12.55 5.39 -13.69
N LYS A 128 13.70 6.05 -13.91
CA LYS A 128 14.84 5.47 -14.63
C LYS A 128 15.71 4.62 -13.71
N THR A 129 16.10 5.19 -12.59
CA THR A 129 17.06 4.56 -11.66
C THR A 129 16.41 3.63 -10.64
N LYS A 130 15.08 3.73 -10.47
CA LYS A 130 14.32 3.04 -9.42
C LYS A 130 14.83 3.35 -8.00
N ARG A 131 15.46 4.50 -7.81
CA ARG A 131 15.86 4.97 -6.48
C ARG A 131 14.67 5.63 -5.79
N VAL A 132 14.53 5.37 -4.51
CA VAL A 132 13.56 6.08 -3.65
C VAL A 132 14.02 7.53 -3.53
N LYS A 133 13.17 8.46 -3.96
CA LYS A 133 13.34 9.91 -3.82
C LYS A 133 12.71 10.41 -2.53
N LYS A 134 11.57 9.82 -2.17
CA LYS A 134 10.79 10.19 -0.99
C LYS A 134 9.96 8.99 -0.52
N GLU A 135 9.84 8.83 0.78
CA GLU A 135 8.88 7.91 1.41
C GLU A 135 8.28 8.60 2.61
N PHE A 136 6.96 8.58 2.76
CA PHE A 136 6.27 9.33 3.80
C PHE A 136 4.90 8.73 4.13
N LEU A 137 4.38 9.05 5.30
CA LEU A 137 3.03 8.72 5.74
C LEU A 137 2.02 9.56 4.94
N SER A 138 1.08 8.94 4.25
CA SER A 138 0.12 9.63 3.37
C SER A 138 -1.33 9.57 3.86
N LEU A 139 -1.67 8.59 4.70
CA LEU A 139 -2.94 8.48 5.44
C LEU A 139 -2.63 7.96 6.84
N SER A 140 -3.31 8.46 7.86
CA SER A 140 -3.03 8.08 9.24
C SER A 140 -4.26 8.01 10.13
N GLY A 141 -4.23 7.11 11.12
CA GLY A 141 -5.30 6.95 12.11
C GLY A 141 -6.49 6.14 11.61
N THR A 142 -6.32 5.40 10.55
CA THR A 142 -7.28 4.41 10.06
C THR A 142 -6.95 3.03 10.64
N ARG A 143 -7.73 2.03 10.30
CA ARG A 143 -7.63 0.70 10.89
C ARG A 143 -7.73 -0.40 9.84
N ASN A 144 -6.88 -1.42 9.99
CA ASN A 144 -6.92 -2.63 9.15
C ASN A 144 -7.06 -2.31 7.66
N ASN A 145 -6.18 -1.45 7.15
CA ASN A 145 -6.17 -1.07 5.74
C ASN A 145 -5.66 -2.25 4.91
N CYS A 146 -6.59 -3.09 4.43
CA CYS A 146 -6.28 -4.30 3.68
C CYS A 146 -5.90 -3.94 2.24
N ALA A 147 -6.85 -4.00 1.31
CA ALA A 147 -6.61 -3.62 -0.07
C ALA A 147 -7.34 -2.31 -0.43
N GLY A 148 -7.75 -2.16 -1.65
CA GLY A 148 -8.42 -0.97 -2.16
C GLY A 148 -8.53 -0.99 -3.66
N GLY A 149 -8.50 0.18 -4.30
CA GLY A 149 -8.61 0.28 -5.74
C GLY A 149 -8.09 1.59 -6.30
N ILE A 150 -7.62 1.54 -7.55
CA ILE A 150 -7.26 2.73 -8.31
C ILE A 150 -8.55 3.32 -8.90
N THR A 151 -8.80 4.59 -8.63
CA THR A 151 -9.96 5.30 -9.19
C THR A 151 -9.77 5.65 -10.67
N PRO A 152 -10.86 5.85 -11.44
CA PRO A 152 -10.77 6.37 -12.80
C PRO A 152 -10.10 7.75 -12.92
N TRP A 153 -10.04 8.52 -11.83
CA TRP A 153 -9.37 9.83 -11.76
C TRP A 153 -7.97 9.77 -11.15
N ASN A 154 -7.40 8.55 -11.07
CA ASN A 154 -5.98 8.32 -10.73
C ASN A 154 -5.61 8.61 -9.27
N THR A 155 -6.50 8.29 -8.33
CA THR A 155 -6.23 8.24 -6.88
C THR A 155 -6.30 6.82 -6.36
N TRP A 156 -5.85 6.59 -5.12
CA TRP A 156 -5.95 5.33 -4.41
C TRP A 156 -7.08 5.36 -3.40
N LEU A 157 -7.97 4.38 -3.43
CA LEU A 157 -8.92 4.14 -2.36
C LEU A 157 -8.35 3.07 -1.42
N SER A 158 -8.18 3.42 -0.16
CA SER A 158 -7.73 2.53 0.91
C SER A 158 -8.93 2.08 1.73
N CYS A 159 -9.10 0.77 1.86
CA CYS A 159 -10.26 0.14 2.49
C CYS A 159 -9.95 -0.31 3.92
N GLU A 160 -10.84 0.02 4.86
CA GLU A 160 -10.82 -0.55 6.21
C GLU A 160 -11.61 -1.87 6.26
N GLU A 161 -10.92 -2.99 6.50
CA GLU A 161 -11.54 -4.31 6.65
C GLU A 161 -11.88 -4.61 8.12
N ASP A 162 -12.41 -3.65 8.84
CA ASP A 162 -12.83 -3.83 10.23
C ASP A 162 -13.96 -2.89 10.63
N ILE A 163 -14.98 -3.46 11.28
CA ILE A 163 -16.05 -2.73 11.97
C ILE A 163 -16.02 -3.13 13.44
N ASP A 164 -15.24 -2.49 14.26
CA ASP A 164 -15.23 -2.83 15.68
C ASP A 164 -16.58 -2.56 16.33
N LYS A 165 -17.17 -3.62 16.88
CA LYS A 165 -18.44 -3.58 17.62
C LYS A 165 -18.24 -3.23 19.10
N LYS A 166 -16.99 -3.14 19.58
CA LYS A 166 -16.69 -3.03 21.03
C LYS A 166 -16.64 -1.62 21.58
N ASN A 167 -16.97 -0.58 20.79
CA ASN A 167 -16.94 0.83 21.21
C ASN A 167 -15.60 1.29 21.84
N SER A 168 -14.50 0.62 21.55
CA SER A 168 -13.18 0.97 22.05
C SER A 168 -12.54 2.14 21.31
N TRP A 169 -13.02 2.44 20.12
CA TRP A 169 -12.52 3.45 19.23
C TRP A 169 -13.16 4.81 19.50
N ARG A 170 -12.45 5.89 19.17
CA ARG A 170 -12.94 7.28 19.28
C ARG A 170 -13.75 7.71 18.09
N LYS A 171 -13.56 7.04 16.95
CA LYS A 171 -14.35 7.24 15.72
C LYS A 171 -14.86 5.91 15.18
N SER A 172 -15.85 5.96 14.31
CA SER A 172 -16.34 4.79 13.58
C SER A 172 -15.37 4.39 12.49
N HIS A 173 -15.10 3.10 12.36
CA HIS A 173 -14.28 2.47 11.32
C HIS A 173 -15.14 1.61 10.39
N GLY A 174 -14.53 1.08 9.33
CA GLY A 174 -15.19 0.34 8.27
C GLY A 174 -15.59 1.25 7.12
N TYR A 175 -14.74 2.21 6.79
CA TYR A 175 -14.91 3.13 5.67
C TYR A 175 -13.77 2.97 4.65
N VAL A 176 -13.97 3.58 3.51
CA VAL A 176 -12.96 3.79 2.49
C VAL A 176 -12.42 5.21 2.60
N PHE A 177 -11.13 5.38 2.36
CA PHE A 177 -10.44 6.67 2.38
C PHE A 177 -9.70 6.90 1.07
N GLU A 178 -9.78 8.11 0.53
CA GLU A 178 -9.10 8.47 -0.70
C GLU A 178 -7.73 9.09 -0.41
N VAL A 179 -6.71 8.62 -1.14
CA VAL A 179 -5.33 9.11 -1.08
C VAL A 179 -4.90 9.56 -2.46
N ASP A 180 -4.57 10.83 -2.59
CA ASP A 180 -4.04 11.42 -3.83
C ASP A 180 -2.52 11.17 -3.92
N PRO A 181 -2.04 10.37 -4.91
CA PRO A 181 -0.61 10.08 -5.07
C PRO A 181 0.23 11.32 -5.43
N ALA A 182 -0.40 12.40 -5.90
CA ALA A 182 0.29 13.64 -6.24
C ALA A 182 0.54 14.55 -5.02
N LYS A 183 -0.13 14.29 -3.89
CA LYS A 183 0.14 15.04 -2.66
C LYS A 183 1.52 14.71 -2.10
N PRO A 184 2.29 15.75 -1.70
CA PRO A 184 3.66 15.57 -1.24
C PRO A 184 3.79 15.17 0.24
N ASP A 185 2.68 15.07 0.97
CA ASP A 185 2.64 14.88 2.43
C ASP A 185 1.35 14.19 2.90
N LEU A 186 1.23 14.04 4.22
CA LEU A 186 0.09 13.45 4.90
C LEU A 186 -1.22 14.20 4.60
N SER A 187 -2.21 13.46 4.09
CA SER A 187 -3.56 13.98 3.82
C SER A 187 -4.41 14.04 5.10
N THR A 188 -5.38 14.96 5.11
CA THR A 188 -6.47 14.93 6.11
C THR A 188 -7.38 13.76 5.76
N PRO A 189 -7.59 12.80 6.68
CA PRO A 189 -8.40 11.63 6.42
C PRO A 189 -9.89 11.97 6.41
N VAL A 190 -10.56 11.70 5.30
CA VAL A 190 -12.00 11.91 5.12
C VAL A 190 -12.66 10.58 4.76
N PRO A 191 -13.51 10.00 5.64
CA PRO A 191 -14.20 8.75 5.33
C PRO A 191 -15.24 8.97 4.24
N LEU A 192 -15.23 8.13 3.20
CA LEU A 192 -16.17 8.14 2.10
C LEU A 192 -17.49 7.45 2.51
N LYS A 193 -18.30 8.13 3.31
CA LYS A 193 -19.52 7.58 3.91
C LYS A 193 -20.57 7.12 2.89
N ALA A 194 -20.57 7.69 1.68
CA ALA A 194 -21.47 7.31 0.61
C ALA A 194 -21.25 5.86 0.12
N LEU A 195 -20.05 5.29 0.34
CA LEU A 195 -19.75 3.89 0.02
C LEU A 195 -20.24 2.92 1.12
N GLY A 196 -20.90 3.42 2.15
CA GLY A 196 -21.40 2.62 3.24
C GLY A 196 -20.36 2.41 4.35
N ARG A 197 -20.76 1.65 5.39
CA ARG A 197 -19.93 1.26 6.51
C ARG A 197 -20.02 -0.24 6.72
N PHE A 198 -18.99 -0.97 6.36
CA PHE A 198 -18.84 -2.43 6.52
C PHE A 198 -17.36 -2.80 6.40
N MET A 199 -17.02 -4.06 6.47
CA MET A 199 -15.64 -4.52 6.24
C MET A 199 -15.34 -4.43 4.74
N HIS A 200 -14.65 -3.35 4.34
CA HIS A 200 -14.23 -3.15 2.97
C HIS A 200 -12.86 -3.79 2.77
N GLU A 201 -12.76 -4.74 1.86
CA GLU A 201 -11.46 -5.31 1.48
C GLU A 201 -10.87 -4.57 0.28
N ALA A 202 -11.63 -4.43 -0.80
CA ALA A 202 -11.16 -3.83 -2.04
C ALA A 202 -12.26 -2.99 -2.71
N VAL A 203 -11.86 -2.19 -3.71
CA VAL A 203 -12.78 -1.45 -4.58
C VAL A 203 -12.38 -1.68 -6.04
N ALA A 204 -13.35 -1.95 -6.89
CA ALA A 204 -13.18 -1.98 -8.33
C ALA A 204 -14.14 -1.00 -9.02
N PHE A 205 -13.74 -0.48 -10.17
CA PHE A 205 -14.56 0.42 -10.96
C PHE A 205 -14.87 -0.18 -12.33
N ASP A 206 -16.10 -0.02 -12.77
CA ASP A 206 -16.45 -0.31 -14.16
C ASP A 206 -16.10 0.88 -15.08
N LYS A 207 -16.31 0.68 -16.39
CA LYS A 207 -16.05 1.72 -17.40
C LYS A 207 -16.98 2.95 -17.30
N TYR A 208 -18.04 2.88 -16.50
CA TYR A 208 -18.99 3.95 -16.28
C TYR A 208 -18.72 4.73 -14.99
N GLY A 209 -17.74 4.28 -14.21
CA GLY A 209 -17.35 4.89 -12.94
C GLY A 209 -18.16 4.39 -11.72
N ASN A 210 -18.93 3.31 -11.87
CA ASN A 210 -19.56 2.69 -10.71
C ASN A 210 -18.52 1.93 -9.89
N ALA A 211 -18.60 2.07 -8.57
CA ALA A 211 -17.75 1.38 -7.61
C ALA A 211 -18.42 0.10 -7.10
N TYR A 212 -17.64 -0.98 -6.98
CA TYR A 212 -18.04 -2.29 -6.48
C TYR A 212 -17.13 -2.75 -5.38
#